data_2c86da9d1263960e59d0f062a93d10fa
#
_entry.id   2c86da9d1263960e59d0f062a93d10fa
#
_cell.length_a   1.000
_cell.length_b   1.000
_cell.length_c   1.000
_cell.angle_alpha   90.00
_cell.angle_beta   90.00
_cell.angle_gamma   90.00
#
_symmetry.space_group_name_H-M   'P 1'
#
loop_
_entity.id
_entity.type
_entity.pdbx_description
1 polymer ?
#
loop_
_entity_poly.entity_id
_entity_poly.type
_entity_poly.pdbx_seq_one_letter_code
_entity_poly.pdbx_strand_id
1 'polypeptide(L)'
;MLASARQQFLSEYATVRAREGRGADEAAWYHELPYRDLSGALAHQWTIRARSWRYLERRILPDFARRHGVPLHILDLGAGNCWVSWRLATLGHAPVALDIFTDSRDGLRASRHYTAHMPFPVVEAEFDAIPLPDGFADLVVFNASFHYASNYERTLAEVRRVLRPQGAVIVMDTPVYKTSEEGRRMVEERKRRYQERFGFPSDAQQSVEFLDRKTLTELTRQFQIRWTIHRPWYGWQWHARPAVAWLRRRRPPSRFWILVGEVLG
;
A
#
# COMPACT_ATOMS: atom_id res chain seq x y z
N MET A 1 1.15 17.72 21.19
CA MET A 1 0.26 17.91 20.02
C MET A 1 0.36 16.78 19.00
N LEU A 2 1.55 16.40 18.50
CA LEU A 2 1.68 15.32 17.50
C LEU A 2 1.21 13.94 17.98
N ALA A 3 1.52 13.57 19.23
CA ALA A 3 1.09 12.29 19.79
C ALA A 3 -0.45 12.18 19.91
N SER A 4 -1.15 13.27 20.20
CA SER A 4 -2.62 13.30 20.27
C SER A 4 -3.26 13.16 18.88
N ALA A 5 -2.71 13.80 17.85
CA ALA A 5 -3.21 13.70 16.48
C ALA A 5 -3.01 12.27 15.91
N ARG A 6 -1.85 11.65 16.19
CA ARG A 6 -1.60 10.24 15.83
C ARG A 6 -2.61 9.31 16.52
N GLN A 7 -2.82 9.49 17.81
CA GLN A 7 -3.76 8.65 18.57
C GLN A 7 -5.19 8.80 18.07
N GLN A 8 -5.61 10.04 17.76
CA GLN A 8 -6.90 10.30 17.15
C GLN A 8 -7.02 9.61 15.77
N PHE A 9 -6.02 9.77 14.91
CA PHE A 9 -5.99 9.10 13.60
C PHE A 9 -6.14 7.59 13.72
N LEU A 10 -5.37 6.94 14.60
CA LEU A 10 -5.44 5.48 14.79
C LEU A 10 -6.81 5.04 15.29
N SER A 11 -7.44 5.82 16.18
CA SER A 11 -8.79 5.55 16.67
C SER A 11 -9.86 5.69 15.58
N GLU A 12 -9.81 6.77 14.80
CA GLU A 12 -10.70 6.98 13.66
C GLU A 12 -10.51 5.90 12.59
N TYR A 13 -9.26 5.59 12.28
CA TYR A 13 -8.88 4.54 11.32
C TYR A 13 -9.40 3.17 11.76
N ALA A 14 -9.19 2.79 13.02
CA ALA A 14 -9.73 1.54 13.59
C ALA A 14 -11.26 1.47 13.48
N THR A 15 -11.95 2.59 13.78
CA THR A 15 -13.41 2.67 13.68
C THR A 15 -13.90 2.47 12.25
N VAL A 16 -13.25 3.13 11.27
CA VAL A 16 -13.58 2.96 9.85
C VAL A 16 -13.37 1.53 9.41
N ARG A 17 -12.22 0.95 9.75
CA ARG A 17 -11.82 -0.41 9.36
C ARG A 17 -12.80 -1.46 9.93
N ALA A 18 -13.17 -1.34 11.20
CA ALA A 18 -14.13 -2.21 11.84
C ALA A 18 -15.53 -2.12 11.18
N ARG A 19 -16.02 -0.89 10.92
CA ARG A 19 -17.33 -0.68 10.28
C ARG A 19 -17.36 -1.09 8.80
N GLU A 20 -16.21 -1.16 8.15
CA GLU A 20 -16.06 -1.73 6.79
C GLU A 20 -16.00 -3.27 6.80
N GLY A 21 -15.97 -3.91 7.97
CA GLY A 21 -15.89 -5.36 8.10
C GLY A 21 -14.50 -5.92 7.72
N ARG A 22 -13.44 -5.18 8.03
CA ARG A 22 -12.07 -5.61 7.77
C ARG A 22 -11.54 -6.51 8.87
N GLY A 23 -10.74 -7.50 8.46
CA GLY A 23 -10.19 -8.51 9.34
C GLY A 23 -11.21 -9.57 9.74
N ALA A 24 -10.74 -10.65 10.33
CA ALA A 24 -11.52 -11.78 10.81
C ALA A 24 -10.93 -12.29 12.13
N ASP A 25 -11.60 -13.24 12.75
CA ASP A 25 -11.10 -13.91 13.94
C ASP A 25 -10.42 -15.25 13.57
N GLU A 26 -10.80 -15.85 12.41
CA GLU A 26 -10.29 -17.13 11.96
C GLU A 26 -9.06 -16.99 11.05
N ALA A 27 -8.03 -17.77 11.32
CA ALA A 27 -6.80 -17.82 10.52
C ALA A 27 -7.06 -18.18 9.05
N ALA A 28 -8.07 -19.00 8.77
CA ALA A 28 -8.44 -19.41 7.42
C ALA A 28 -8.73 -18.21 6.51
N TRP A 29 -9.39 -17.15 7.04
CA TRP A 29 -9.65 -15.94 6.27
C TRP A 29 -8.35 -15.27 5.79
N TYR A 30 -7.36 -15.15 6.68
CA TYR A 30 -6.08 -14.52 6.35
C TYR A 30 -5.28 -15.33 5.33
N HIS A 31 -5.29 -16.66 5.43
CA HIS A 31 -4.57 -17.54 4.51
C HIS A 31 -5.13 -17.49 3.08
N GLU A 32 -6.40 -17.18 2.91
CA GLU A 32 -7.02 -17.03 1.59
C GLU A 32 -6.69 -15.69 0.91
N LEU A 33 -6.24 -14.68 1.67
CA LEU A 33 -5.89 -13.37 1.09
C LEU A 33 -4.70 -13.44 0.15
N PRO A 34 -4.68 -12.68 -0.92
CA PRO A 34 -5.71 -11.75 -1.40
C PRO A 34 -6.74 -12.42 -2.33
N TYR A 35 -6.71 -13.74 -2.50
CA TYR A 35 -7.45 -14.43 -3.56
C TYR A 35 -8.94 -14.59 -3.27
N ARG A 36 -9.29 -14.74 -2.00
CA ARG A 36 -10.65 -14.96 -1.56
C ARG A 36 -10.92 -14.22 -0.26
N ASP A 37 -11.97 -13.40 -0.26
CA ASP A 37 -12.53 -12.82 0.95
C ASP A 37 -13.65 -13.71 1.46
N LEU A 38 -13.38 -14.51 2.49
CA LEU A 38 -14.36 -15.46 3.05
C LEU A 38 -15.55 -14.75 3.70
N SER A 39 -15.40 -13.48 4.11
CA SER A 39 -16.51 -12.69 4.65
C SER A 39 -17.43 -12.16 3.55
N GLY A 40 -16.91 -12.02 2.32
CA GLY A 40 -17.60 -11.40 1.19
C GLY A 40 -17.77 -9.88 1.29
N ALA A 41 -17.52 -9.27 2.44
CA ALA A 41 -17.76 -7.86 2.70
C ALA A 41 -16.96 -6.92 1.77
N LEU A 42 -15.76 -7.33 1.38
CA LEU A 42 -14.83 -6.56 0.56
C LEU A 42 -14.36 -7.32 -0.69
N ALA A 43 -15.14 -8.31 -1.14
CA ALA A 43 -14.78 -9.20 -2.25
C ALA A 43 -14.28 -8.46 -3.50
N HIS A 44 -14.91 -7.34 -3.86
CA HIS A 44 -14.48 -6.53 -4.99
C HIS A 44 -13.09 -5.92 -4.78
N GLN A 45 -12.80 -5.39 -3.59
CA GLN A 45 -11.48 -4.82 -3.27
C GLN A 45 -10.39 -5.90 -3.29
N TRP A 46 -10.67 -7.06 -2.70
CA TRP A 46 -9.74 -8.19 -2.70
C TRP A 46 -9.51 -8.74 -4.10
N THR A 47 -10.51 -8.75 -4.97
CA THR A 47 -10.32 -9.09 -6.39
C THR A 47 -9.30 -8.17 -7.08
N ILE A 48 -9.33 -6.87 -6.81
CA ILE A 48 -8.35 -5.91 -7.34
C ILE A 48 -6.96 -6.20 -6.78
N ARG A 49 -6.83 -6.34 -5.46
CA ARG A 49 -5.55 -6.66 -4.79
C ARG A 49 -4.94 -7.98 -5.27
N ALA A 50 -5.77 -8.99 -5.49
CA ALA A 50 -5.32 -10.27 -6.04
C ALA A 50 -4.72 -10.13 -7.46
N ARG A 51 -5.23 -9.21 -8.27
CA ARG A 51 -4.69 -8.95 -9.61
C ARG A 51 -3.38 -8.19 -9.55
N SER A 52 -3.25 -7.17 -8.67
CA SER A 52 -2.00 -6.47 -8.42
C SER A 52 -0.94 -7.45 -7.91
N TRP A 53 -1.29 -8.28 -6.92
CA TRP A 53 -0.40 -9.28 -6.35
C TRP A 53 0.10 -10.29 -7.41
N ARG A 54 -0.80 -10.89 -8.20
CA ARG A 54 -0.41 -11.83 -9.26
C ARG A 54 0.52 -11.18 -10.29
N TYR A 55 0.33 -9.90 -10.57
CA TYR A 55 1.23 -9.17 -11.45
C TYR A 55 2.62 -9.00 -10.82
N LEU A 56 2.69 -8.56 -9.57
CA LEU A 56 3.93 -8.46 -8.81
C LEU A 56 4.65 -9.81 -8.78
N GLU A 57 3.96 -10.86 -8.31
CA GLU A 57 4.48 -12.22 -8.16
C GLU A 57 5.05 -12.81 -9.46
N ARG A 58 4.33 -12.62 -10.58
CA ARG A 58 4.67 -13.32 -11.84
C ARG A 58 5.52 -12.50 -12.80
N ARG A 59 5.53 -11.18 -12.68
CA ARG A 59 6.14 -10.29 -13.67
C ARG A 59 7.25 -9.41 -13.11
N ILE A 60 7.24 -9.10 -11.83
CA ILE A 60 8.19 -8.17 -11.22
C ILE A 60 9.17 -8.91 -10.33
N LEU A 61 8.71 -9.66 -9.34
CA LEU A 61 9.60 -10.38 -8.40
C LEU A 61 10.61 -11.29 -9.09
N PRO A 62 10.27 -12.06 -10.16
CA PRO A 62 11.24 -12.93 -10.80
C PRO A 62 12.43 -12.19 -11.41
N ASP A 63 12.23 -10.94 -11.87
CA ASP A 63 13.30 -10.13 -12.43
C ASP A 63 14.29 -9.70 -11.35
N PHE A 64 13.78 -9.31 -10.18
CA PHE A 64 14.61 -8.97 -9.03
C PHE A 64 15.30 -10.21 -8.44
N ALA A 65 14.61 -11.32 -8.33
CA ALA A 65 15.19 -12.58 -7.86
C ALA A 65 16.35 -13.06 -8.74
N ARG A 66 16.26 -12.87 -10.06
CA ARG A 66 17.37 -13.17 -10.99
C ARG A 66 18.57 -12.23 -10.81
N ARG A 67 18.33 -10.96 -10.48
CA ARG A 67 19.39 -9.95 -10.32
C ARG A 67 20.09 -10.03 -8.95
N HIS A 68 19.34 -10.28 -7.91
CA HIS A 68 19.81 -10.19 -6.51
C HIS A 68 19.93 -11.55 -5.81
N GLY A 69 19.40 -12.61 -6.40
CA GLY A 69 19.31 -13.93 -5.74
C GLY A 69 18.05 -14.11 -4.89
N VAL A 70 17.91 -15.26 -4.27
CA VAL A 70 16.82 -15.60 -3.34
C VAL A 70 17.47 -16.09 -2.05
N PRO A 71 17.01 -15.66 -0.86
CA PRO A 71 15.85 -14.79 -0.63
C PRO A 71 16.13 -13.31 -0.93
N LEU A 72 15.14 -12.59 -1.47
CA LEU A 72 15.14 -11.13 -1.47
C LEU A 72 14.77 -10.63 -0.08
N HIS A 73 15.47 -9.61 0.43
CA HIS A 73 15.07 -8.87 1.61
C HIS A 73 14.06 -7.79 1.21
N ILE A 74 12.82 -7.94 1.66
CA ILE A 74 11.72 -7.08 1.21
C ILE A 74 11.07 -6.39 2.41
N LEU A 75 11.01 -5.06 2.39
CA LEU A 75 10.31 -4.28 3.40
C LEU A 75 8.90 -3.95 2.91
N ASP A 76 7.89 -4.46 3.62
CA ASP A 76 6.46 -4.22 3.37
C ASP A 76 6.01 -3.04 4.24
N LEU A 77 5.90 -1.83 3.63
CA LEU A 77 5.58 -0.58 4.31
C LEU A 77 4.06 -0.29 4.27
N GLY A 78 3.48 -0.19 5.46
CA GLY A 78 2.03 -0.13 5.64
C GLY A 78 1.41 -1.51 5.44
N ALA A 79 2.01 -2.50 6.12
CA ALA A 79 1.71 -3.91 5.95
C ALA A 79 0.28 -4.29 6.38
N GLY A 80 -0.38 -3.44 7.21
CA GLY A 80 -1.71 -3.71 7.72
C GLY A 80 -1.77 -5.08 8.39
N ASN A 81 -2.63 -5.97 7.90
CA ASN A 81 -2.76 -7.33 8.41
C ASN A 81 -1.68 -8.31 7.90
N CYS A 82 -0.59 -7.81 7.29
CA CYS A 82 0.60 -8.56 6.88
C CYS A 82 0.40 -9.62 5.78
N TRP A 83 -0.70 -9.59 5.03
CA TRP A 83 -0.94 -10.61 4.00
C TRP A 83 0.12 -10.58 2.87
N VAL A 84 0.67 -9.40 2.51
CA VAL A 84 1.75 -9.28 1.52
C VAL A 84 3.02 -9.92 2.06
N SER A 85 3.41 -9.57 3.29
CA SER A 85 4.59 -10.15 3.95
C SER A 85 4.49 -11.67 4.01
N TRP A 86 3.33 -12.21 4.40
CA TRP A 86 3.12 -13.65 4.41
C TRP A 86 3.25 -14.28 3.01
N ARG A 87 2.64 -13.68 1.99
CA ARG A 87 2.79 -14.19 0.60
C ARG A 87 4.24 -14.14 0.12
N LEU A 88 4.98 -13.10 0.45
CA LEU A 88 6.41 -13.01 0.13
C LEU A 88 7.22 -14.10 0.84
N ALA A 89 6.93 -14.36 2.11
CA ALA A 89 7.57 -15.44 2.86
C ALA A 89 7.27 -16.82 2.26
N THR A 90 6.03 -17.08 1.82
CA THR A 90 5.65 -18.34 1.13
C THR A 90 6.35 -18.53 -0.21
N LEU A 91 6.84 -17.47 -0.84
CA LEU A 91 7.68 -17.54 -2.04
C LEU A 91 9.18 -17.71 -1.73
N GLY A 92 9.56 -17.86 -0.46
CA GLY A 92 10.94 -18.04 -0.04
C GLY A 92 11.74 -16.75 0.07
N HIS A 93 11.08 -15.58 0.12
CA HIS A 93 11.72 -14.31 0.40
C HIS A 93 11.80 -14.01 1.89
N ALA A 94 12.56 -12.99 2.27
CA ALA A 94 12.75 -12.53 3.64
C ALA A 94 12.04 -11.17 3.87
N PRO A 95 10.70 -11.16 4.09
CA PRO A 95 9.96 -9.93 4.34
C PRO A 95 10.15 -9.41 5.76
N VAL A 96 10.06 -8.09 5.93
CA VAL A 96 9.84 -7.40 7.21
C VAL A 96 8.57 -6.56 7.04
N ALA A 97 7.57 -6.80 7.89
CA ALA A 97 6.32 -6.04 7.90
C ALA A 97 6.46 -4.80 8.80
N LEU A 98 6.14 -3.62 8.28
CA LEU A 98 6.19 -2.37 9.03
C LEU A 98 4.87 -1.61 8.89
N ASP A 99 4.29 -1.17 10.01
CA ASP A 99 3.10 -0.33 10.06
C ASP A 99 3.04 0.42 11.39
N ILE A 100 2.25 1.48 11.46
CA ILE A 100 1.89 2.16 12.73
C ILE A 100 0.63 1.57 13.37
N PHE A 101 -0.17 0.85 12.59
CA PHE A 101 -1.43 0.28 13.01
C PHE A 101 -1.25 -1.14 13.53
N THR A 102 -1.40 -1.34 14.85
CA THR A 102 -1.10 -2.59 15.54
C THR A 102 -2.34 -3.40 15.90
N ASP A 103 -3.50 -3.07 15.34
CA ASP A 103 -4.75 -3.79 15.59
C ASP A 103 -4.62 -5.30 15.39
N SER A 104 -5.40 -6.08 16.15
CA SER A 104 -5.30 -7.53 16.15
C SER A 104 -6.01 -8.23 14.98
N ARG A 105 -6.89 -7.52 14.28
CA ARG A 105 -7.66 -8.04 13.14
C ARG A 105 -7.18 -7.49 11.80
N ASP A 106 -6.81 -6.20 11.72
CA ASP A 106 -6.47 -5.56 10.46
C ASP A 106 -5.15 -4.77 10.51
N GLY A 107 -4.40 -4.88 11.60
CA GLY A 107 -3.07 -4.31 11.82
C GLY A 107 -1.99 -5.39 12.03
N LEU A 108 -0.80 -4.96 12.44
CA LEU A 108 0.39 -5.83 12.58
C LEU A 108 0.18 -7.06 13.47
N ARG A 109 -0.66 -6.97 14.51
CA ARG A 109 -0.92 -8.13 15.39
C ARG A 109 -1.69 -9.25 14.71
N ALA A 110 -2.31 -8.99 13.54
CA ALA A 110 -2.91 -10.04 12.72
C ALA A 110 -1.86 -10.99 12.13
N SER A 111 -0.57 -10.62 12.13
CA SER A 111 0.54 -11.50 11.75
C SER A 111 0.55 -12.83 12.48
N ARG A 112 0.01 -12.90 13.71
CA ARG A 112 -0.13 -14.14 14.50
C ARG A 112 -0.82 -15.27 13.73
N HIS A 113 -1.70 -14.93 12.77
CA HIS A 113 -2.40 -15.92 11.97
C HIS A 113 -1.51 -16.61 10.93
N TYR A 114 -0.32 -16.04 10.65
CA TYR A 114 0.65 -16.55 9.69
C TYR A 114 1.91 -17.10 10.35
N THR A 115 2.38 -16.43 11.41
CA THR A 115 3.73 -16.64 11.96
C THR A 115 3.89 -17.96 12.69
N ALA A 116 2.82 -18.65 13.06
CA ALA A 116 2.87 -20.00 13.60
C ALA A 116 3.49 -21.02 12.61
N HIS A 117 3.37 -20.75 11.29
CA HIS A 117 3.84 -21.64 10.24
C HIS A 117 5.02 -21.04 9.45
N MET A 118 5.10 -19.73 9.38
CA MET A 118 6.13 -19.03 8.62
C MET A 118 6.45 -17.66 9.25
N PRO A 119 7.39 -17.63 10.21
CA PRO A 119 7.70 -16.41 10.94
C PRO A 119 8.39 -15.38 10.06
N PHE A 120 7.99 -14.12 10.20
CA PHE A 120 8.67 -12.95 9.68
C PHE A 120 8.61 -11.82 10.71
N PRO A 121 9.61 -10.91 10.74
CA PRO A 121 9.62 -9.78 11.65
C PRO A 121 8.47 -8.81 11.39
N VAL A 122 7.89 -8.25 12.46
CA VAL A 122 6.94 -7.14 12.43
C VAL A 122 7.47 -5.98 13.24
N VAL A 123 7.36 -4.76 12.71
CA VAL A 123 7.95 -3.55 13.29
C VAL A 123 6.91 -2.43 13.32
N GLU A 124 6.65 -1.88 14.51
CA GLU A 124 5.82 -0.68 14.62
C GLU A 124 6.68 0.56 14.37
N ALA A 125 6.47 1.24 13.24
CA ALA A 125 7.18 2.46 12.89
C ALA A 125 6.45 3.29 11.82
N GLU A 126 6.85 4.57 11.71
CA GLU A 126 6.40 5.49 10.65
C GLU A 126 7.20 5.26 9.36
N PHE A 127 6.65 5.67 8.20
CA PHE A 127 7.33 5.57 6.90
C PHE A 127 8.57 6.47 6.77
N ASP A 128 8.62 7.56 7.54
CA ASP A 128 9.70 8.54 7.53
C ASP A 128 10.67 8.40 8.70
N ALA A 129 10.59 7.28 9.44
CA ALA A 129 11.48 6.92 10.55
C ALA A 129 11.61 5.39 10.63
N ILE A 130 12.19 4.77 9.61
CA ILE A 130 12.33 3.31 9.50
C ILE A 130 13.49 2.83 10.39
N PRO A 131 13.25 2.01 11.43
CA PRO A 131 14.27 1.58 12.39
C PRO A 131 15.10 0.39 11.84
N LEU A 132 15.56 0.50 10.61
CA LEU A 132 16.39 -0.49 9.94
C LEU A 132 17.66 0.21 9.40
N PRO A 133 18.79 -0.52 9.29
CA PRO A 133 20.04 0.05 8.80
C PRO A 133 19.98 0.46 7.33
N ASP A 134 20.92 1.30 6.93
CA ASP A 134 21.14 1.67 5.54
C ASP A 134 21.44 0.42 4.71
N GLY A 135 20.91 0.36 3.49
CA GLY A 135 21.15 -0.74 2.57
C GLY A 135 20.63 -2.10 3.06
N PHE A 136 19.54 -2.11 3.82
CA PHE A 136 18.93 -3.34 4.34
C PHE A 136 18.16 -4.13 3.27
N ALA A 137 17.34 -3.46 2.48
CA ALA A 137 16.34 -4.10 1.62
C ALA A 137 16.73 -4.12 0.13
N ASP A 138 16.46 -5.20 -0.54
CA ASP A 138 16.50 -5.30 -2.01
C ASP A 138 15.26 -4.62 -2.63
N LEU A 139 14.12 -4.75 -1.96
CA LEU A 139 12.86 -4.13 -2.36
C LEU A 139 12.14 -3.49 -1.18
N VAL A 140 11.50 -2.36 -1.43
CA VAL A 140 10.50 -1.74 -0.54
C VAL A 140 9.16 -1.77 -1.26
N VAL A 141 8.13 -2.33 -0.62
CA VAL A 141 6.79 -2.48 -1.21
C VAL A 141 5.78 -1.66 -0.41
N PHE A 142 5.04 -0.82 -1.09
CA PHE A 142 3.84 -0.16 -0.59
C PHE A 142 2.62 -0.76 -1.28
N ASN A 143 1.80 -1.50 -0.54
CA ASN A 143 0.57 -2.06 -1.04
C ASN A 143 -0.65 -1.35 -0.45
N ALA A 144 -1.29 -0.48 -1.21
CA ALA A 144 -2.40 0.37 -0.77
C ALA A 144 -2.05 1.22 0.48
N SER A 145 -0.79 1.65 0.59
CA SER A 145 -0.28 2.35 1.77
C SER A 145 0.47 3.64 1.46
N PHE A 146 1.14 3.78 0.33
CA PHE A 146 1.96 4.96 0.00
C PHE A 146 1.19 6.29 0.08
N HIS A 147 -0.08 6.29 -0.26
CA HIS A 147 -0.94 7.47 -0.19
C HIS A 147 -1.26 7.95 1.25
N TYR A 148 -0.93 7.14 2.28
CA TYR A 148 -1.00 7.57 3.67
C TYR A 148 0.25 8.33 4.14
N ALA A 149 1.32 8.41 3.34
CA ALA A 149 2.47 9.21 3.66
C ALA A 149 2.06 10.68 3.90
N SER A 150 2.58 11.28 4.96
CA SER A 150 2.37 12.69 5.27
C SER A 150 3.15 13.60 4.32
N ASN A 151 4.29 13.09 3.84
CA ASN A 151 5.17 13.76 2.89
C ASN A 151 5.94 12.71 2.08
N TYR A 152 5.72 12.66 0.76
CA TYR A 152 6.37 11.70 -0.12
C TYR A 152 7.89 11.85 -0.17
N GLU A 153 8.40 13.08 -0.02
CA GLU A 153 9.84 13.33 -0.07
C GLU A 153 10.55 12.72 1.14
N ARG A 154 10.01 12.92 2.34
CA ARG A 154 10.56 12.31 3.57
C ARG A 154 10.49 10.79 3.50
N THR A 155 9.33 10.26 3.11
CA THR A 155 9.15 8.82 2.97
C THR A 155 10.14 8.23 1.95
N LEU A 156 10.32 8.86 0.78
CA LEU A 156 11.27 8.36 -0.22
C LEU A 156 12.74 8.56 0.19
N ALA A 157 13.07 9.55 1.02
CA ALA A 157 14.40 9.69 1.59
C ALA A 157 14.75 8.48 2.47
N GLU A 158 13.83 8.08 3.36
CA GLU A 158 13.99 6.88 4.19
C GLU A 158 14.00 5.59 3.35
N VAL A 159 13.12 5.48 2.36
CA VAL A 159 13.12 4.35 1.42
C VAL A 159 14.47 4.24 0.71
N ARG A 160 15.02 5.36 0.21
CA ARG A 160 16.34 5.37 -0.45
C ARG A 160 17.45 4.95 0.51
N ARG A 161 17.40 5.39 1.77
CA ARG A 161 18.40 5.04 2.79
C ARG A 161 18.42 3.54 3.05
N VAL A 162 17.26 2.91 3.20
CA VAL A 162 17.16 1.48 3.51
C VAL A 162 17.32 0.57 2.30
N LEU A 163 17.21 1.08 1.08
CA LEU A 163 17.43 0.30 -0.13
C LEU A 163 18.92 0.04 -0.38
N ARG A 164 19.24 -1.18 -0.77
CA ARG A 164 20.55 -1.56 -1.32
C ARG A 164 20.81 -0.86 -2.66
N PRO A 165 22.07 -0.74 -3.08
CA PRO A 165 22.38 -0.40 -4.46
C PRO A 165 21.63 -1.30 -5.43
N GLN A 166 21.02 -0.73 -6.48
CA GLN A 166 20.18 -1.42 -7.47
C GLN A 166 18.85 -1.99 -6.90
N GLY A 167 18.52 -1.68 -5.66
CA GLY A 167 17.21 -1.97 -5.09
C GLY A 167 16.11 -1.09 -5.69
N ALA A 168 14.85 -1.43 -5.41
CA ALA A 168 13.72 -0.69 -5.96
C ALA A 168 12.58 -0.49 -4.95
N VAL A 169 11.86 0.60 -5.13
CA VAL A 169 10.56 0.83 -4.47
C VAL A 169 9.43 0.41 -5.40
N ILE A 170 8.48 -0.33 -4.86
CA ILE A 170 7.28 -0.77 -5.57
C ILE A 170 6.05 -0.16 -4.90
N VAL A 171 5.28 0.63 -5.66
CA VAL A 171 4.04 1.23 -5.19
C VAL A 171 2.88 0.62 -5.97
N MET A 172 1.96 -0.04 -5.28
CA MET A 172 0.77 -0.63 -5.88
C MET A 172 -0.49 -0.32 -5.08
N ASP A 173 -1.65 -0.39 -5.75
CA ASP A 173 -2.98 -0.11 -5.19
C ASP A 173 -3.10 1.28 -4.53
N THR A 174 -2.25 2.22 -4.93
CA THR A 174 -2.34 3.64 -4.57
C THR A 174 -3.11 4.39 -5.65
N PRO A 175 -4.06 5.29 -5.28
CA PRO A 175 -4.81 6.07 -6.26
C PRO A 175 -3.89 6.99 -7.08
N VAL A 176 -3.90 6.84 -8.41
CA VAL A 176 -3.17 7.71 -9.34
C VAL A 176 -4.16 8.48 -10.19
N TYR A 177 -3.98 9.79 -10.27
CA TYR A 177 -4.78 10.71 -11.08
C TYR A 177 -3.98 11.35 -12.21
N LYS A 178 -4.67 11.90 -13.20
CA LYS A 178 -4.02 12.64 -14.28
C LYS A 178 -3.57 14.02 -13.81
N THR A 179 -4.38 14.67 -12.97
CA THR A 179 -4.13 16.00 -12.43
C THR A 179 -4.33 16.05 -10.92
N SER A 180 -3.68 17.01 -10.26
CA SER A 180 -3.83 17.25 -8.83
C SER A 180 -5.27 17.65 -8.46
N GLU A 181 -5.97 18.33 -9.38
CA GLU A 181 -7.36 18.73 -9.18
C GLU A 181 -8.29 17.52 -9.04
N GLU A 182 -8.14 16.51 -9.91
CA GLU A 182 -8.91 15.25 -9.82
C GLU A 182 -8.68 14.54 -8.49
N GLY A 183 -7.42 14.53 -8.01
CA GLY A 183 -7.06 13.95 -6.73
C GLY A 183 -7.66 14.71 -5.55
N ARG A 184 -7.54 16.04 -5.51
CA ARG A 184 -8.15 16.88 -4.46
C ARG A 184 -9.66 16.69 -4.37
N ARG A 185 -10.35 16.66 -5.51
CA ARG A 185 -11.79 16.38 -5.55
C ARG A 185 -12.15 15.02 -4.95
N MET A 186 -11.32 14.00 -5.18
CA MET A 186 -11.51 12.69 -4.54
C MET A 186 -11.38 12.78 -3.03
N VAL A 187 -10.38 13.49 -2.52
CA VAL A 187 -10.15 13.66 -1.08
C VAL A 187 -11.35 14.36 -0.43
N GLU A 188 -11.86 15.44 -1.03
CA GLU A 188 -13.05 16.15 -0.56
C GLU A 188 -14.31 15.26 -0.56
N GLU A 189 -14.52 14.50 -1.64
CA GLU A 189 -15.63 13.53 -1.71
C GLU A 189 -15.52 12.44 -0.65
N ARG A 190 -14.28 11.96 -0.37
CA ARG A 190 -14.04 10.98 0.68
C ARG A 190 -14.34 11.56 2.06
N LYS A 191 -13.82 12.76 2.36
CA LYS A 191 -14.05 13.44 3.64
C LYS A 191 -15.54 13.65 3.93
N ARG A 192 -16.30 14.15 2.94
CA ARG A 192 -17.75 14.31 3.07
C ARG A 192 -18.43 12.98 3.34
N ARG A 193 -18.14 11.95 2.55
CA ARG A 193 -18.73 10.62 2.74
C ARG A 193 -18.38 10.01 4.10
N TYR A 194 -17.18 10.26 4.61
CA TYR A 194 -16.77 9.76 5.92
C TYR A 194 -17.48 10.53 7.03
N GLN A 195 -17.60 11.84 6.91
CA GLN A 195 -18.39 12.66 7.82
C GLN A 195 -19.84 12.17 7.91
N GLU A 196 -20.47 11.91 6.76
CA GLU A 196 -21.85 11.40 6.70
C GLU A 196 -22.00 9.99 7.29
N ARG A 197 -21.04 9.10 7.01
CA ARG A 197 -21.14 7.68 7.37
C ARG A 197 -20.63 7.38 8.79
N PHE A 198 -19.58 8.07 9.22
CA PHE A 198 -18.86 7.76 10.45
C PHE A 198 -18.94 8.86 11.50
N GLY A 199 -19.34 10.08 11.14
CA GLY A 199 -19.43 11.24 12.01
C GLY A 199 -18.14 12.07 12.10
N PHE A 200 -17.09 11.69 11.34
CA PHE A 200 -15.81 12.41 11.24
C PHE A 200 -15.19 12.25 9.84
N PRO A 201 -14.35 13.22 9.38
CA PRO A 201 -13.77 13.20 8.03
C PRO A 201 -12.59 12.24 7.87
N SER A 202 -12.06 11.67 8.98
CA SER A 202 -10.86 10.82 9.02
C SER A 202 -9.64 11.52 8.40
N ASP A 203 -9.30 12.69 8.91
CA ASP A 203 -8.17 13.52 8.50
C ASP A 203 -7.35 14.07 9.68
N ALA A 204 -7.44 13.42 10.82
CA ALA A 204 -6.69 13.77 12.03
C ALA A 204 -5.17 13.70 11.80
N GLN A 205 -4.70 12.84 10.94
CA GLN A 205 -3.33 12.83 10.44
C GLN A 205 -3.32 13.32 8.98
N GLN A 206 -2.48 14.31 8.72
CA GLN A 206 -2.27 14.80 7.36
C GLN A 206 -1.63 13.72 6.49
N SER A 207 -2.25 13.42 5.35
CA SER A 207 -1.74 12.49 4.34
C SER A 207 -1.90 13.09 2.94
N VAL A 208 -1.08 12.65 1.99
CA VAL A 208 -1.14 13.16 0.62
C VAL A 208 -2.31 12.55 -0.16
N GLU A 209 -2.69 11.32 0.14
CA GLU A 209 -3.87 10.56 -0.31
C GLU A 209 -3.91 10.13 -1.77
N PHE A 210 -3.10 10.68 -2.66
CA PHE A 210 -3.05 10.28 -4.08
C PHE A 210 -1.72 10.63 -4.72
N LEU A 211 -1.42 9.98 -5.84
CA LEU A 211 -0.36 10.38 -6.75
C LEU A 211 -0.94 11.03 -7.99
N ASP A 212 -0.20 11.95 -8.58
CA ASP A 212 -0.46 12.48 -9.90
C ASP A 212 0.83 12.56 -10.75
N ARG A 213 0.67 12.94 -12.03
CA ARG A 213 1.82 13.02 -12.93
C ARG A 213 2.85 14.07 -12.51
N LYS A 214 2.38 15.20 -11.95
CA LYS A 214 3.26 16.27 -11.49
C LYS A 214 4.13 15.77 -10.35
N THR A 215 3.51 15.21 -9.32
CA THR A 215 4.20 14.62 -8.17
C THR A 215 5.22 13.55 -8.60
N LEU A 216 4.83 12.62 -9.49
CA LEU A 216 5.76 11.60 -9.98
C LEU A 216 6.97 12.22 -10.71
N THR A 217 6.77 13.29 -11.50
CA THR A 217 7.86 13.99 -12.19
C THR A 217 8.78 14.70 -11.22
N GLU A 218 8.25 15.33 -10.17
CA GLU A 218 9.00 15.99 -9.11
C GLU A 218 9.86 14.98 -8.33
N LEU A 219 9.26 13.87 -7.91
CA LEU A 219 9.95 12.78 -7.21
C LEU A 219 11.04 12.14 -8.08
N THR A 220 10.79 11.94 -9.39
CA THR A 220 11.81 11.50 -10.36
C THR A 220 13.04 12.38 -10.34
N ARG A 221 12.84 13.70 -10.42
CA ARG A 221 13.95 14.65 -10.48
C ARG A 221 14.72 14.73 -9.17
N GLN A 222 13.99 14.79 -8.04
CA GLN A 222 14.57 15.00 -6.72
C GLN A 222 15.37 13.79 -6.23
N PHE A 223 14.84 12.58 -6.45
CA PHE A 223 15.45 11.34 -5.94
C PHE A 223 16.20 10.55 -7.00
N GLN A 224 16.25 11.05 -8.25
CA GLN A 224 16.87 10.33 -9.38
C GLN A 224 16.30 8.91 -9.54
N ILE A 225 14.99 8.78 -9.38
CA ILE A 225 14.28 7.51 -9.52
C ILE A 225 13.75 7.37 -10.95
N ARG A 226 14.08 6.25 -11.60
CA ARG A 226 13.46 5.85 -12.86
C ARG A 226 12.23 5.01 -12.60
N TRP A 227 11.06 5.54 -12.92
CA TRP A 227 9.80 4.82 -12.76
C TRP A 227 9.45 3.99 -13.98
N THR A 228 9.27 2.69 -13.78
CA THR A 228 8.61 1.79 -14.74
C THR A 228 7.16 1.62 -14.34
N ILE A 229 6.23 1.96 -15.25
CA ILE A 229 4.79 1.94 -14.99
C ILE A 229 4.18 0.68 -15.58
N HIS A 230 3.71 -0.23 -14.73
CA HIS A 230 2.96 -1.41 -15.12
C HIS A 230 1.46 -1.16 -14.97
N ARG A 231 0.67 -1.73 -15.90
CA ARG A 231 -0.80 -1.54 -15.96
C ARG A 231 -1.49 -2.90 -15.96
N PRO A 232 -1.67 -3.53 -14.79
CA PRO A 232 -2.35 -4.80 -14.70
C PRO A 232 -3.76 -4.74 -15.26
N TRP A 233 -4.24 -5.86 -15.80
CA TRP A 233 -5.61 -5.97 -16.26
C TRP A 233 -6.54 -6.26 -15.08
N TYR A 234 -7.38 -5.27 -14.72
CA TYR A 234 -8.35 -5.39 -13.62
C TYR A 234 -9.76 -5.82 -14.06
N GLY A 235 -9.94 -6.21 -15.32
CA GLY A 235 -11.20 -6.65 -15.90
C GLY A 235 -12.02 -5.54 -16.56
N TRP A 236 -13.02 -5.94 -17.36
CA TRP A 236 -13.82 -5.03 -18.17
C TRP A 236 -14.55 -3.95 -17.36
N GLN A 237 -15.13 -4.31 -16.22
CA GLN A 237 -15.82 -3.35 -15.35
C GLN A 237 -14.87 -2.23 -14.88
N TRP A 238 -13.62 -2.57 -14.56
CA TRP A 238 -12.61 -1.59 -14.17
C TRP A 238 -12.27 -0.66 -15.32
N HIS A 239 -12.06 -1.19 -16.50
CA HIS A 239 -11.69 -0.42 -17.70
C HIS A 239 -12.85 0.42 -18.24
N ALA A 240 -14.10 0.03 -18.01
CA ALA A 240 -15.28 0.82 -18.37
C ALA A 240 -15.53 2.03 -17.44
N ARG A 241 -14.93 2.07 -16.23
CA ARG A 241 -15.18 3.15 -15.24
C ARG A 241 -15.00 4.57 -15.78
N PRO A 242 -13.97 4.89 -16.60
CA PRO A 242 -13.82 6.24 -17.14
C PRO A 242 -14.98 6.65 -18.05
N ALA A 243 -15.44 5.76 -18.92
CA ALA A 243 -16.57 6.02 -19.81
C ALA A 243 -17.89 6.20 -19.01
N VAL A 244 -18.11 5.34 -18.00
CA VAL A 244 -19.28 5.47 -17.12
C VAL A 244 -19.24 6.77 -16.31
N ALA A 245 -18.07 7.17 -15.82
CA ALA A 245 -17.90 8.41 -15.07
C ALA A 245 -18.18 9.62 -15.97
N TRP A 246 -17.67 9.60 -17.20
CA TRP A 246 -17.93 10.66 -18.20
C TRP A 246 -19.43 10.78 -18.52
N LEU A 247 -20.10 9.65 -18.81
CA LEU A 247 -21.54 9.63 -19.11
C LEU A 247 -22.36 10.17 -17.94
N ARG A 248 -21.94 9.89 -16.70
CA ARG A 248 -22.60 10.34 -15.48
C ARG A 248 -22.15 11.73 -15.01
N ARG A 249 -21.34 12.44 -15.78
CA ARG A 249 -20.74 13.74 -15.43
C ARG A 249 -20.05 13.76 -14.07
N ARG A 250 -19.40 12.65 -13.73
CA ARG A 250 -18.60 12.48 -12.50
C ARG A 250 -17.12 12.69 -12.80
N ARG A 251 -16.31 12.96 -11.77
CA ARG A 251 -14.86 13.03 -11.95
C ARG A 251 -14.31 11.69 -12.47
N PRO A 252 -13.19 11.71 -13.20
CA PRO A 252 -12.51 10.49 -13.63
C PRO A 252 -12.13 9.62 -12.42
N PRO A 253 -12.27 8.28 -12.51
CA PRO A 253 -11.85 7.38 -11.45
C PRO A 253 -10.32 7.32 -11.35
N SER A 254 -9.81 6.98 -10.17
CA SER A 254 -8.40 6.68 -9.96
C SER A 254 -7.94 5.51 -10.82
N ARG A 255 -6.66 5.52 -11.19
CA ARG A 255 -5.96 4.40 -11.82
C ARG A 255 -5.12 3.70 -10.75
N PHE A 256 -5.09 2.38 -10.81
CA PHE A 256 -4.19 1.58 -9.99
C PHE A 256 -3.09 1.04 -10.90
N TRP A 257 -1.97 1.74 -10.91
CA TRP A 257 -0.75 1.30 -11.57
C TRP A 257 0.14 0.61 -10.56
N ILE A 258 1.03 -0.26 -11.03
CA ILE A 258 2.16 -0.69 -10.25
C ILE A 258 3.35 0.13 -10.74
N LEU A 259 3.94 0.90 -9.85
CA LEU A 259 5.09 1.75 -10.11
C LEU A 259 6.31 1.05 -9.54
N VAL A 260 7.31 0.79 -10.36
CA VAL A 260 8.62 0.27 -9.94
C VAL A 260 9.62 1.39 -10.11
N GLY A 261 10.14 1.89 -9.00
CA GLY A 261 11.12 2.98 -8.95
C GLY A 261 12.50 2.44 -8.63
N GLU A 262 13.41 2.42 -9.61
CA GLU A 262 14.82 2.09 -9.43
C GLU A 262 15.63 3.37 -9.20
N VAL A 263 16.43 3.41 -8.14
CA VAL A 263 17.31 4.53 -7.85
C VAL A 263 18.46 4.50 -8.86
N LEU A 264 18.63 5.58 -9.60
CA LEU A 264 19.79 5.75 -10.47
C LEU A 264 21.00 6.06 -9.58
N GLY A 265 22.03 5.23 -9.68
CA GLY A 265 23.28 5.37 -8.94
C GLY A 265 24.08 6.62 -9.31
#